data_6664e57311f6f7f46aa566277bbce6c7
#
_entry.id   6664e57311f6f7f46aa566277bbce6c7
#
_cell.length_a   1.000
_cell.length_b   1.000
_cell.length_c   1.000
_cell.angle_alpha   90.00
_cell.angle_beta   90.00
_cell.angle_gamma   90.00
#
_symmetry.space_group_name_H-M   'P 1'
#
loop_
_entity.id
_entity.type
_entity.pdbx_description
1 polymer ?
#
loop_
_entity_poly.entity_id
_entity_poly.type
_entity_poly.pdbx_seq_one_letter_code
_entity_poly.pdbx_strand_id
1 'polypeptide(L)'
;PIQSQPILTAPDSECGELMECILEGRPIGCFQLGGELRLCFPQILNNILPDFPLDRIHRTIEDLHISCLQSTPEQLAEFKHAKILPANVPPCGLITRTNAERLCSALLHKFVKKKEQRDNYFSFRVYHRCFGKCEGICTPELFTFRDRECIECVECHGMLAPNKFVLHVCKNKPKENSTCHWGFESNKWRSYIHVAMSEPAQDKCTRLLDDMCALEIDFER
;
A
#
# COMPACT_ATOMS: atom_id res chain seq x y z
N PRO A 1 -11.57 25.06 11.81
CA PRO A 1 -12.24 24.02 11.07
C PRO A 1 -11.30 23.53 10.00
N ILE A 2 -10.86 22.28 10.12
CA ILE A 2 -10.00 21.63 9.15
C ILE A 2 -10.89 21.29 7.96
N GLN A 3 -10.53 21.76 6.78
CA GLN A 3 -11.24 21.40 5.57
C GLN A 3 -11.18 19.89 5.37
N SER A 4 -12.33 19.24 5.37
CA SER A 4 -12.47 17.80 5.28
C SER A 4 -12.42 17.24 3.85
N GLN A 5 -12.19 18.07 2.85
CA GLN A 5 -12.05 17.64 1.46
C GLN A 5 -10.84 18.30 0.82
N PRO A 6 -10.04 17.57 0.04
CA PRO A 6 -9.06 18.20 -0.81
C PRO A 6 -9.78 19.16 -1.74
N ILE A 7 -9.28 20.38 -1.84
CA ILE A 7 -9.70 21.31 -2.87
C ILE A 7 -9.42 20.59 -4.20
N LEU A 8 -10.48 20.26 -4.94
CA LEU A 8 -10.33 19.84 -6.32
C LEU A 8 -9.78 21.03 -7.07
N THR A 9 -8.49 21.11 -7.20
CA THR A 9 -7.84 22.00 -8.14
C THR A 9 -8.27 21.56 -9.53
N ALA A 10 -8.43 22.54 -10.43
CA ALA A 10 -8.65 22.27 -11.85
C ALA A 10 -7.69 21.17 -12.31
N PRO A 11 -8.14 20.24 -13.20
CA PRO A 11 -7.27 19.20 -13.71
C PRO A 11 -5.98 19.86 -14.18
N ASP A 12 -4.83 19.27 -13.77
CA ASP A 12 -3.54 19.71 -14.28
C ASP A 12 -3.65 19.77 -15.80
N SER A 13 -3.41 20.93 -16.37
CA SER A 13 -3.49 21.15 -17.82
C SER A 13 -2.41 20.36 -18.58
N GLU A 14 -1.46 19.76 -17.87
CA GLU A 14 -0.43 18.91 -18.42
C GLU A 14 -0.91 17.45 -18.34
N CYS A 15 -1.01 16.82 -19.51
CA CYS A 15 -1.36 15.40 -19.62
C CYS A 15 -0.37 14.52 -18.85
N GLY A 16 0.86 14.97 -18.65
CA GLY A 16 1.96 14.16 -18.16
C GLY A 16 2.47 13.18 -19.23
N GLU A 17 3.65 12.64 -19.03
CA GLU A 17 4.19 11.56 -19.85
C GLU A 17 3.64 10.22 -19.38
N LEU A 18 3.23 9.38 -20.34
CA LEU A 18 2.83 8.00 -20.02
C LEU A 18 4.06 7.20 -19.59
N MET A 19 3.99 6.65 -18.43
CA MET A 19 5.02 5.83 -17.79
C MET A 19 4.49 4.46 -17.44
N GLU A 20 5.37 3.57 -17.01
CA GLU A 20 5.03 2.26 -16.48
C GLU A 20 5.57 2.12 -15.05
N CYS A 21 4.77 1.56 -14.15
CA CYS A 21 5.21 1.18 -12.82
C CYS A 21 4.83 -0.27 -12.52
N ILE A 22 5.57 -0.90 -11.63
CA ILE A 22 5.27 -2.27 -11.18
C ILE A 22 4.36 -2.22 -9.96
N LEU A 23 3.23 -2.92 -10.03
CA LEU A 23 2.29 -3.16 -8.94
C LEU A 23 2.00 -4.66 -8.83
N GLU A 24 2.25 -5.26 -7.67
CA GLU A 24 2.10 -6.71 -7.42
C GLU A 24 2.78 -7.56 -8.53
N GLY A 25 3.99 -7.16 -8.94
CA GLY A 25 4.77 -7.85 -9.98
C GLY A 25 4.25 -7.68 -11.41
N ARG A 26 3.27 -6.81 -11.65
CA ARG A 26 2.68 -6.54 -12.97
C ARG A 26 2.95 -5.11 -13.42
N PRO A 27 3.31 -4.90 -14.70
CA PRO A 27 3.45 -3.56 -15.26
C PRO A 27 2.08 -2.91 -15.43
N ILE A 28 1.96 -1.67 -14.95
CA ILE A 28 0.73 -0.86 -15.01
C ILE A 28 1.09 0.52 -15.57
N GLY A 29 0.36 0.96 -16.58
CA GLY A 29 0.49 2.30 -17.15
C GLY A 29 0.07 3.37 -16.15
N CYS A 30 0.84 4.44 -16.07
CA CYS A 30 0.60 5.52 -15.11
C CYS A 30 1.08 6.87 -15.64
N PHE A 31 0.60 7.93 -14.99
CA PHE A 31 1.04 9.32 -15.19
C PHE A 31 1.56 9.90 -13.87
N GLN A 32 2.58 10.73 -13.94
CA GLN A 32 3.05 11.53 -12.80
C GLN A 32 2.23 12.82 -12.74
N LEU A 33 1.34 12.94 -11.77
CA LEU A 33 0.44 14.08 -11.62
C LEU A 33 0.46 14.61 -10.18
N GLY A 34 0.76 15.88 -10.01
CA GLY A 34 0.77 16.50 -8.69
C GLY A 34 1.74 15.84 -7.68
N GLY A 35 2.87 15.32 -8.15
CA GLY A 35 3.85 14.64 -7.30
C GLY A 35 3.53 13.18 -6.96
N GLU A 36 2.41 12.62 -7.46
CA GLU A 36 2.02 11.23 -7.24
C GLU A 36 1.83 10.48 -8.57
N LEU A 37 2.14 9.18 -8.56
CA LEU A 37 1.81 8.30 -9.68
C LEU A 37 0.32 7.97 -9.66
N ARG A 38 -0.32 8.17 -10.81
CA ARG A 38 -1.73 7.85 -11.08
C ARG A 38 -1.81 6.69 -12.05
N LEU A 39 -2.24 5.54 -11.57
CA LEU A 39 -2.27 4.26 -12.29
C LEU A 39 -3.59 4.04 -13.01
N CYS A 40 -3.52 3.38 -14.17
CA CYS A 40 -4.67 2.95 -14.95
C CYS A 40 -5.51 1.91 -14.17
N PHE A 41 -6.64 2.33 -13.62
CA PHE A 41 -7.46 1.46 -12.78
C PHE A 41 -8.05 0.25 -13.54
N PRO A 42 -8.59 0.37 -14.77
CA PRO A 42 -9.03 -0.80 -15.53
C PRO A 42 -7.94 -1.85 -15.76
N GLN A 43 -6.70 -1.43 -15.95
CA GLN A 43 -5.57 -2.35 -16.12
C GLN A 43 -5.27 -3.12 -14.81
N ILE A 44 -5.42 -2.47 -13.65
CA ILE A 44 -5.32 -3.14 -12.35
C ILE A 44 -6.41 -4.19 -12.19
N LEU A 45 -7.66 -3.87 -12.54
CA LEU A 45 -8.78 -4.81 -12.47
C LEU A 45 -8.53 -6.05 -13.34
N ASN A 46 -8.03 -5.86 -14.57
CA ASN A 46 -7.84 -6.94 -15.52
C ASN A 46 -6.57 -7.78 -15.24
N ASN A 47 -5.48 -7.14 -14.80
CA ASN A 47 -4.18 -7.80 -14.72
C ASN A 47 -3.82 -8.30 -13.32
N ILE A 48 -4.41 -7.70 -12.28
CA ILE A 48 -4.08 -7.99 -10.88
C ILE A 48 -5.28 -8.58 -10.12
N LEU A 49 -6.49 -8.10 -10.40
CA LEU A 49 -7.71 -8.47 -9.67
C LEU A 49 -8.77 -9.20 -10.51
N PRO A 50 -8.43 -9.99 -11.55
CA PRO A 50 -9.42 -10.61 -12.45
C PRO A 50 -10.34 -11.59 -11.73
N ASP A 51 -9.87 -12.22 -10.65
CA ASP A 51 -10.60 -13.25 -9.90
C ASP A 51 -11.55 -12.67 -8.85
N PHE A 52 -11.58 -11.34 -8.69
CA PHE A 52 -12.44 -10.70 -7.70
C PHE A 52 -13.71 -10.14 -8.33
N PRO A 53 -14.89 -10.45 -7.77
CA PRO A 53 -16.15 -9.82 -8.19
C PRO A 53 -16.09 -8.30 -8.00
N LEU A 54 -16.61 -7.54 -8.97
CA LEU A 54 -16.63 -6.08 -8.93
C LEU A 54 -17.28 -5.53 -7.65
N ASP A 55 -18.36 -6.16 -7.18
CA ASP A 55 -19.01 -5.76 -5.92
C ASP A 55 -18.08 -5.82 -4.71
N ARG A 56 -17.20 -6.83 -4.67
CA ARG A 56 -16.22 -6.95 -3.60
C ARG A 56 -15.15 -5.88 -3.70
N ILE A 57 -14.71 -5.57 -4.92
CA ILE A 57 -13.74 -4.51 -5.18
C ILE A 57 -14.35 -3.16 -4.77
N HIS A 58 -15.58 -2.86 -5.17
CA HIS A 58 -16.26 -1.62 -4.83
C HIS A 58 -16.45 -1.46 -3.33
N ARG A 59 -16.93 -2.48 -2.62
CA ARG A 59 -17.02 -2.45 -1.15
C ARG A 59 -15.67 -2.18 -0.49
N THR A 60 -14.60 -2.79 -1.00
CA THR A 60 -13.26 -2.57 -0.45
C THR A 60 -12.79 -1.13 -0.70
N ILE A 61 -13.07 -0.57 -1.86
CA ILE A 61 -12.80 0.83 -2.19
C ILE A 61 -13.53 1.77 -1.23
N GLU A 62 -14.81 1.52 -0.98
CA GLU A 62 -15.62 2.29 -0.01
C GLU A 62 -15.08 2.15 1.42
N ASP A 63 -14.80 0.93 1.85
CA ASP A 63 -14.23 0.63 3.17
C ASP A 63 -12.89 1.33 3.42
N LEU A 64 -12.06 1.43 2.39
CA LEU A 64 -10.75 2.07 2.46
C LEU A 64 -10.80 3.59 2.18
N HIS A 65 -11.98 4.13 1.88
CA HIS A 65 -12.17 5.53 1.44
C HIS A 65 -11.25 5.93 0.29
N ILE A 66 -11.12 5.05 -0.69
CA ILE A 66 -10.33 5.28 -1.89
C ILE A 66 -11.17 6.07 -2.89
N SER A 67 -10.59 7.12 -3.46
CA SER A 67 -11.16 7.87 -4.58
C SER A 67 -10.31 7.67 -5.83
N CYS A 68 -10.97 7.64 -6.99
CA CYS A 68 -10.32 7.63 -8.30
C CYS A 68 -10.63 8.94 -9.02
N LEU A 69 -9.65 9.47 -9.74
CA LEU A 69 -9.87 10.57 -10.68
C LEU A 69 -10.25 10.01 -12.04
N GLN A 70 -11.08 10.75 -12.77
CA GLN A 70 -11.36 10.42 -14.15
C GLN A 70 -10.19 10.86 -15.05
N SER A 71 -9.79 10.00 -16.00
CA SER A 71 -8.76 10.35 -16.98
C SER A 71 -9.22 11.50 -17.87
N THR A 72 -8.30 12.37 -18.26
CA THR A 72 -8.57 13.38 -19.30
C THR A 72 -8.66 12.70 -20.67
N PRO A 73 -9.23 13.37 -21.68
CA PRO A 73 -9.26 12.83 -23.05
C PRO A 73 -7.87 12.50 -23.60
N GLU A 74 -6.86 13.32 -23.27
CA GLU A 74 -5.49 13.16 -23.70
C GLU A 74 -4.86 11.92 -23.05
N GLN A 75 -5.01 11.76 -21.73
CA GLN A 75 -4.54 10.58 -21.00
C GLN A 75 -5.20 9.29 -21.51
N LEU A 76 -6.48 9.34 -21.82
CA LEU A 76 -7.19 8.22 -22.40
C LEU A 76 -6.66 7.88 -23.80
N ALA A 77 -6.36 8.91 -24.61
CA ALA A 77 -5.77 8.73 -25.94
C ALA A 77 -4.39 8.06 -25.85
N GLU A 78 -3.54 8.47 -24.91
CA GLU A 78 -2.23 7.85 -24.66
C GLU A 78 -2.36 6.37 -24.27
N PHE A 79 -3.27 6.02 -23.35
CA PHE A 79 -3.53 4.62 -23.01
C PHE A 79 -3.98 3.77 -24.21
N LYS A 80 -4.82 4.33 -25.07
CA LYS A 80 -5.29 3.66 -26.29
C LYS A 80 -4.16 3.51 -27.32
N HIS A 81 -3.36 4.55 -27.49
CA HIS A 81 -2.22 4.53 -28.42
C HIS A 81 -1.18 3.49 -27.99
N ALA A 82 -0.88 3.44 -26.72
CA ALA A 82 0.03 2.43 -26.12
C ALA A 82 -0.60 1.01 -26.02
N LYS A 83 -1.85 0.82 -26.48
CA LYS A 83 -2.61 -0.45 -26.42
C LYS A 83 -2.81 -0.99 -24.98
N ILE A 84 -2.72 -0.13 -23.99
CA ILE A 84 -3.07 -0.45 -22.61
C ILE A 84 -4.56 -0.65 -22.45
N LEU A 85 -5.35 0.18 -23.16
CA LEU A 85 -6.81 0.09 -23.21
C LEU A 85 -7.31 -0.09 -24.65
N PRO A 86 -8.44 -0.81 -24.85
CA PRO A 86 -9.10 -0.90 -26.15
C PRO A 86 -9.55 0.45 -26.69
N ALA A 87 -9.61 0.59 -28.02
CA ALA A 87 -9.94 1.86 -28.67
C ALA A 87 -11.34 2.44 -28.33
N ASN A 88 -12.30 1.57 -28.01
CA ASN A 88 -13.70 1.93 -27.76
C ASN A 88 -14.05 2.09 -26.27
N VAL A 89 -13.04 2.10 -25.37
CA VAL A 89 -13.27 2.27 -23.92
C VAL A 89 -13.62 3.72 -23.59
N PRO A 90 -14.62 3.97 -22.73
CA PRO A 90 -14.95 5.30 -22.23
C PRO A 90 -13.86 5.82 -21.29
N PRO A 91 -13.91 7.09 -20.84
CA PRO A 91 -13.00 7.62 -19.85
C PRO A 91 -12.87 6.70 -18.63
N CYS A 92 -11.66 6.45 -18.20
CA CYS A 92 -11.37 5.47 -17.15
C CYS A 92 -10.93 6.16 -15.84
N GLY A 93 -10.98 5.42 -14.73
CA GLY A 93 -10.48 5.86 -13.45
C GLY A 93 -8.95 5.80 -13.40
N LEU A 94 -8.36 6.81 -12.74
CA LEU A 94 -6.96 6.86 -12.33
C LEU A 94 -6.89 6.78 -10.80
N ILE A 95 -6.14 5.83 -10.29
CA ILE A 95 -5.96 5.60 -8.85
C ILE A 95 -4.53 5.93 -8.45
N THR A 96 -4.30 6.57 -7.29
CA THR A 96 -2.94 6.78 -6.81
C THR A 96 -2.24 5.46 -6.52
N ARG A 97 -0.92 5.41 -6.70
CA ARG A 97 -0.13 4.21 -6.40
C ARG A 97 -0.39 3.70 -4.98
N THR A 98 -0.36 4.58 -3.99
CA THR A 98 -0.64 4.23 -2.60
C THR A 98 -2.01 3.59 -2.41
N ASN A 99 -3.06 4.16 -3.03
CA ASN A 99 -4.40 3.59 -2.93
C ASN A 99 -4.53 2.27 -3.69
N ALA A 100 -3.82 2.11 -4.81
CA ALA A 100 -3.74 0.83 -5.52
C ALA A 100 -3.06 -0.25 -4.66
N GLU A 101 -1.94 0.07 -4.01
CA GLU A 101 -1.25 -0.82 -3.07
C GLU A 101 -2.16 -1.20 -1.88
N ARG A 102 -2.91 -0.24 -1.31
CA ARG A 102 -3.88 -0.50 -0.23
C ARG A 102 -5.00 -1.44 -0.67
N LEU A 103 -5.55 -1.20 -1.86
CA LEU A 103 -6.61 -2.03 -2.44
C LEU A 103 -6.12 -3.46 -2.69
N CYS A 104 -4.96 -3.61 -3.33
CA CYS A 104 -4.34 -4.91 -3.59
C CYS A 104 -4.03 -5.63 -2.27
N SER A 105 -3.47 -4.94 -1.29
CA SER A 105 -3.18 -5.49 0.02
C SER A 105 -4.44 -6.04 0.70
N ALA A 106 -5.54 -5.30 0.66
CA ALA A 106 -6.79 -5.71 1.29
C ALA A 106 -7.50 -6.89 0.60
N LEU A 107 -7.29 -7.06 -0.71
CA LEU A 107 -7.95 -8.12 -1.49
C LEU A 107 -7.10 -9.37 -1.65
N LEU A 108 -5.79 -9.22 -1.92
CA LEU A 108 -4.89 -10.32 -2.26
C LEU A 108 -4.28 -11.00 -1.03
N HIS A 109 -4.03 -10.23 0.05
CA HIS A 109 -3.42 -10.84 1.22
C HIS A 109 -4.42 -11.74 1.94
N LYS A 110 -4.28 -13.03 1.68
CA LYS A 110 -4.78 -14.07 2.59
C LYS A 110 -3.87 -14.02 3.81
N PHE A 111 -4.44 -13.74 4.97
CA PHE A 111 -3.70 -13.81 6.22
C PHE A 111 -3.00 -15.17 6.32
N VAL A 112 -1.69 -15.18 6.15
CA VAL A 112 -0.89 -16.36 6.43
C VAL A 112 -0.98 -16.56 7.93
N LYS A 113 -1.49 -17.71 8.36
CA LYS A 113 -1.53 -18.05 9.78
C LYS A 113 -0.12 -18.05 10.33
N LYS A 114 0.01 -17.64 11.59
CA LYS A 114 1.24 -17.66 12.37
C LYS A 114 2.10 -18.86 12.01
N LYS A 115 3.29 -18.64 11.47
CA LYS A 115 4.32 -19.69 11.41
C LYS A 115 4.59 -20.11 12.84
N GLU A 116 4.75 -21.43 13.07
CA GLU A 116 5.13 -21.95 14.38
C GLU A 116 6.28 -21.12 14.93
N GLN A 117 5.99 -20.37 15.98
CA GLN A 117 6.96 -19.51 16.63
C GLN A 117 7.97 -20.44 17.27
N ARG A 118 9.20 -20.44 16.79
CA ARG A 118 10.29 -21.13 17.48
C ARG A 118 10.51 -20.39 18.79
N ASP A 119 10.43 -21.09 19.91
CA ASP A 119 10.41 -20.55 21.27
C ASP A 119 11.59 -19.65 21.67
N ASN A 120 12.58 -19.49 20.78
CA ASN A 120 13.81 -18.73 21.02
C ASN A 120 13.93 -17.41 20.22
N TYR A 121 12.90 -17.00 19.46
CA TYR A 121 12.99 -15.77 18.66
C TYR A 121 12.68 -14.53 19.51
N PHE A 122 13.48 -13.48 19.31
CA PHE A 122 13.24 -12.21 19.95
C PHE A 122 12.12 -11.46 19.24
N SER A 123 11.10 -11.06 19.99
CA SER A 123 9.96 -10.32 19.46
C SER A 123 9.69 -9.07 20.28
N PHE A 124 9.24 -8.00 19.65
CA PHE A 124 8.90 -6.75 20.31
C PHE A 124 7.71 -6.06 19.63
N ARG A 125 7.04 -5.18 20.38
CA ARG A 125 5.88 -4.45 19.89
C ARG A 125 6.28 -3.26 19.03
N VAL A 126 5.58 -3.15 17.89
CA VAL A 126 5.69 -2.04 16.94
C VAL A 126 4.34 -1.46 16.63
N TYR A 127 4.30 -0.23 16.11
CA TYR A 127 3.08 0.37 15.61
C TYR A 127 3.36 1.29 14.44
N HIS A 128 2.32 1.56 13.65
CA HIS A 128 2.29 2.65 12.69
C HIS A 128 0.99 3.45 12.82
N ARG A 129 0.97 4.65 12.23
CA ARG A 129 -0.20 5.53 12.20
C ARG A 129 -0.67 5.86 10.79
N CYS A 130 -0.17 5.13 9.79
CA CYS A 130 -0.55 5.31 8.39
C CYS A 130 -1.98 4.81 8.19
N PHE A 131 -2.85 5.64 7.58
CA PHE A 131 -4.24 5.28 7.25
C PHE A 131 -5.10 4.79 8.44
N GLY A 132 -4.64 4.96 9.64
CA GLY A 132 -5.17 4.48 10.90
C GLY A 132 -4.07 3.85 11.77
N LYS A 133 -4.27 3.82 13.09
CA LYS A 133 -3.31 3.21 14.01
C LYS A 133 -3.41 1.68 13.94
N CYS A 134 -2.28 1.01 13.70
CA CYS A 134 -2.17 -0.43 13.79
C CYS A 134 -0.98 -0.82 14.69
N GLU A 135 -1.16 -1.85 15.52
CA GLU A 135 -0.13 -2.40 16.39
C GLU A 135 0.23 -3.82 15.94
N GLY A 136 1.50 -4.16 16.06
CA GLY A 136 2.02 -5.46 15.66
C GLY A 136 3.12 -5.97 16.58
N ILE A 137 3.44 -7.24 16.45
CA ILE A 137 4.60 -7.89 17.07
C ILE A 137 5.60 -8.20 15.98
N CYS A 138 6.75 -7.55 16.02
CA CYS A 138 7.85 -7.77 15.07
C CYS A 138 8.78 -8.85 15.60
N THR A 139 9.10 -9.79 14.72
CA THR A 139 10.08 -10.88 14.97
C THR A 139 11.12 -10.83 13.86
N PRO A 140 12.25 -10.11 14.06
CA PRO A 140 13.25 -9.85 13.00
C PRO A 140 13.83 -11.11 12.36
N GLU A 141 13.98 -12.20 13.13
CA GLU A 141 14.53 -13.47 12.63
C GLU A 141 13.65 -14.15 11.56
N LEU A 142 12.39 -13.73 11.42
CA LEU A 142 11.50 -14.17 10.34
C LEU A 142 11.71 -13.41 9.04
N PHE A 143 12.39 -12.25 9.08
CA PHE A 143 12.66 -11.44 7.91
C PHE A 143 13.84 -12.01 7.12
N THR A 144 13.56 -12.66 6.01
CA THR A 144 14.56 -13.34 5.17
C THR A 144 14.40 -12.95 3.69
N PHE A 145 15.38 -13.27 2.87
CA PHE A 145 15.32 -13.03 1.43
C PHE A 145 14.06 -13.63 0.77
N ARG A 146 13.67 -14.83 1.19
CA ARG A 146 12.53 -15.57 0.61
C ARG A 146 11.19 -15.22 1.25
N ASP A 147 11.22 -14.78 2.51
CA ASP A 147 10.03 -14.60 3.31
C ASP A 147 10.23 -13.35 4.18
N ARG A 148 9.46 -12.32 3.87
CA ARG A 148 9.55 -11.03 4.55
C ARG A 148 8.45 -10.83 5.59
N GLU A 149 7.57 -11.82 5.79
CA GLU A 149 6.45 -11.74 6.72
C GLU A 149 6.93 -11.97 8.16
N CYS A 150 7.21 -10.88 8.86
CA CYS A 150 7.82 -10.87 10.19
C CYS A 150 7.05 -10.05 11.23
N ILE A 151 5.97 -9.40 10.84
CA ILE A 151 5.14 -8.60 11.76
C ILE A 151 3.74 -9.23 11.85
N GLU A 152 3.37 -9.69 13.04
CA GLU A 152 2.02 -10.16 13.36
C GLU A 152 1.17 -8.97 13.78
N CYS A 153 0.04 -8.73 13.11
CA CYS A 153 -0.94 -7.75 13.58
C CYS A 153 -1.60 -8.25 14.86
N VAL A 154 -1.61 -7.43 15.91
CA VAL A 154 -2.18 -7.80 17.22
C VAL A 154 -3.69 -8.11 17.13
N GLU A 155 -4.41 -7.52 16.18
CA GLU A 155 -5.87 -7.65 16.10
C GLU A 155 -6.36 -8.76 15.20
N CYS A 156 -5.80 -8.90 14.00
CA CYS A 156 -6.25 -9.93 13.06
C CYS A 156 -5.32 -11.16 13.03
N HIS A 157 -4.20 -11.12 13.76
CA HIS A 157 -3.19 -12.18 13.81
C HIS A 157 -2.60 -12.57 12.45
N GLY A 158 -2.74 -11.67 11.45
CA GLY A 158 -2.13 -11.85 10.13
C GLY A 158 -0.66 -11.50 10.18
N MET A 159 0.16 -12.35 9.54
CA MET A 159 1.58 -12.07 9.34
C MET A 159 1.76 -11.17 8.12
N LEU A 160 2.59 -10.16 8.25
CA LEU A 160 2.78 -9.12 7.26
C LEU A 160 4.27 -8.79 7.09
N ALA A 161 4.67 -8.52 5.86
CA ALA A 161 5.94 -7.86 5.59
C ALA A 161 5.89 -6.39 6.03
N PRO A 162 7.01 -5.74 6.39
CA PRO A 162 7.00 -4.36 6.88
C PRO A 162 6.30 -3.36 5.95
N ASN A 163 6.55 -3.44 4.65
CA ASN A 163 5.91 -2.59 3.65
C ASN A 163 4.39 -2.84 3.50
N LYS A 164 3.92 -4.04 3.81
CA LYS A 164 2.49 -4.38 3.83
C LYS A 164 1.86 -4.02 5.17
N PHE A 165 2.62 -4.10 6.26
CA PHE A 165 2.15 -3.70 7.58
C PHE A 165 1.78 -2.22 7.63
N VAL A 166 2.58 -1.33 7.04
CA VAL A 166 2.28 0.12 7.00
C VAL A 166 1.03 0.48 6.16
N LEU A 167 0.60 -0.42 5.28
CA LEU A 167 -0.65 -0.29 4.50
C LEU A 167 -1.85 -0.92 5.22
N HIS A 168 -1.59 -1.77 6.22
CA HIS A 168 -2.61 -2.58 6.88
C HIS A 168 -3.42 -1.76 7.87
N VAL A 169 -4.74 -1.83 7.75
CA VAL A 169 -5.70 -1.30 8.72
C VAL A 169 -6.73 -2.39 9.00
N CYS A 170 -6.84 -2.80 10.27
CA CYS A 170 -7.83 -3.79 10.66
C CYS A 170 -9.26 -3.27 10.51
N LYS A 171 -10.13 -4.11 9.93
CA LYS A 171 -11.53 -3.76 9.63
C LYS A 171 -12.37 -3.41 10.86
N ASN A 172 -11.95 -3.85 12.05
CA ASN A 172 -12.73 -3.71 13.30
C ASN A 172 -12.45 -2.42 14.08
N LYS A 173 -11.61 -1.52 13.55
CA LYS A 173 -11.34 -0.23 14.22
C LYS A 173 -12.28 0.86 13.74
N PRO A 174 -12.79 1.71 14.64
CA PRO A 174 -13.44 2.95 14.23
C PRO A 174 -12.44 3.77 13.42
N LYS A 175 -12.90 4.28 12.28
CA LYS A 175 -12.09 5.04 11.30
C LYS A 175 -11.76 6.44 11.83
N GLU A 176 -11.21 6.54 13.04
CA GLU A 176 -10.74 7.80 13.58
C GLU A 176 -9.44 8.22 12.89
N ASN A 177 -9.51 9.35 12.19
CA ASN A 177 -8.39 10.07 11.60
C ASN A 177 -7.61 9.27 10.53
N SER A 178 -8.22 9.02 9.38
CA SER A 178 -7.46 8.67 8.18
C SER A 178 -6.59 9.87 7.80
N THR A 179 -5.33 9.82 8.15
CA THR A 179 -4.36 10.84 7.73
C THR A 179 -4.07 10.62 6.25
N CYS A 180 -4.31 11.63 5.42
CA CYS A 180 -3.85 11.61 4.04
C CYS A 180 -2.33 11.82 4.05
N HIS A 181 -1.56 10.76 3.76
CA HIS A 181 -0.11 10.83 3.64
C HIS A 181 0.28 11.20 2.22
N TRP A 182 0.45 12.48 1.99
CA TRP A 182 1.02 12.96 0.73
C TRP A 182 2.47 12.50 0.61
N GLY A 183 2.86 11.91 -0.54
CA GLY A 183 4.20 11.38 -0.73
C GLY A 183 4.52 10.10 0.05
N PHE A 184 3.48 9.37 0.51
CA PHE A 184 3.68 8.07 1.15
C PHE A 184 4.21 7.04 0.15
N GLU A 185 5.22 6.30 0.57
CA GLU A 185 5.80 5.19 -0.17
C GLU A 185 5.98 4.00 0.76
N SER A 186 5.30 2.88 0.47
CA SER A 186 5.31 1.69 1.33
C SER A 186 6.69 1.06 1.50
N ASN A 187 7.57 1.21 0.50
CA ASN A 187 8.96 0.75 0.57
C ASN A 187 9.82 1.57 1.56
N LYS A 188 9.40 2.78 1.92
CA LYS A 188 10.02 3.57 2.99
C LYS A 188 9.43 3.25 4.38
N TRP A 189 8.97 2.03 4.57
CA TRP A 189 8.29 1.55 5.78
C TRP A 189 9.04 1.88 7.08
N ARG A 190 10.37 1.90 7.02
CA ARG A 190 11.18 2.20 8.21
C ARG A 190 10.87 3.56 8.83
N SER A 191 10.50 4.54 8.02
CA SER A 191 10.11 5.88 8.48
C SER A 191 8.74 5.90 9.18
N TYR A 192 7.94 4.87 9.03
CA TYR A 192 6.56 4.82 9.53
C TYR A 192 6.37 3.82 10.67
N ILE A 193 7.26 2.82 10.80
CA ILE A 193 7.18 1.83 11.88
C ILE A 193 7.97 2.31 13.08
N HIS A 194 7.29 2.37 14.22
CA HIS A 194 7.85 2.81 15.50
C HIS A 194 7.82 1.68 16.51
N VAL A 195 8.83 1.61 17.37
CA VAL A 195 8.85 0.71 18.53
C VAL A 195 7.86 1.23 19.57
N ALA A 196 7.08 0.35 20.17
CA ALA A 196 6.12 0.73 21.21
C ALA A 196 6.85 1.26 22.44
N MET A 197 6.36 2.35 23.03
CA MET A 197 7.00 2.99 24.18
C MET A 197 7.08 2.08 25.42
N SER A 198 6.27 1.04 25.47
CA SER A 198 6.27 0.04 26.55
C SER A 198 7.41 -0.97 26.45
N GLU A 199 8.18 -0.99 25.35
CA GLU A 199 9.28 -1.93 25.18
C GLU A 199 10.49 -1.52 26.03
N PRO A 200 11.04 -2.43 26.85
CA PRO A 200 12.11 -2.10 27.76
C PRO A 200 13.47 -1.87 27.06
N ALA A 201 13.67 -2.43 25.87
CA ALA A 201 14.93 -2.35 25.11
C ALA A 201 14.78 -1.54 23.82
N GLN A 202 14.26 -0.32 23.90
CA GLN A 202 13.92 0.53 22.75
C GLN A 202 15.07 0.70 21.75
N ASP A 203 16.27 0.99 22.23
CA ASP A 203 17.45 1.19 21.38
C ASP A 203 17.83 -0.08 20.60
N LYS A 204 17.73 -1.25 21.25
CA LYS A 204 17.97 -2.54 20.61
C LYS A 204 16.91 -2.82 19.54
N CYS A 205 15.64 -2.61 19.87
CA CYS A 205 14.53 -2.83 18.94
C CYS A 205 14.63 -1.89 17.72
N THR A 206 15.00 -0.63 17.95
CA THR A 206 15.20 0.36 16.88
C THR A 206 16.32 -0.07 15.93
N ARG A 207 17.47 -0.49 16.47
CA ARG A 207 18.59 -1.01 15.65
C ARG A 207 18.20 -2.22 14.84
N LEU A 208 17.43 -3.15 15.40
CA LEU A 208 16.94 -4.32 14.64
C LEU A 208 16.04 -3.93 13.46
N LEU A 209 15.21 -2.90 13.61
CA LEU A 209 14.43 -2.37 12.47
C LEU A 209 15.34 -1.71 11.42
N ASP A 210 16.40 -1.01 11.85
CA ASP A 210 17.38 -0.42 10.93
C ASP A 210 18.16 -1.50 10.18
N ASP A 211 18.57 -2.56 10.86
CA ASP A 211 19.27 -3.71 10.27
C ASP A 211 18.38 -4.43 9.24
N MET A 212 17.09 -4.61 9.54
CA MET A 212 16.12 -5.19 8.59
C MET A 212 15.97 -4.32 7.33
N CYS A 213 15.94 -3.00 7.49
CA CYS A 213 15.88 -2.08 6.36
C CYS A 213 17.15 -2.14 5.49
N ALA A 214 18.32 -2.26 6.10
CA ALA A 214 19.58 -2.42 5.39
C ALA A 214 19.65 -3.75 4.62
N LEU A 215 19.19 -4.84 5.23
CA LEU A 215 19.06 -6.15 4.56
C LEU A 215 18.13 -6.11 3.36
N GLU A 216 17.02 -5.37 3.43
CA GLU A 216 16.10 -5.24 2.32
C GLU A 216 16.74 -4.59 1.09
N ILE A 217 17.56 -3.55 1.31
CA ILE A 217 18.33 -2.89 0.25
C ILE A 217 19.31 -3.87 -0.42
N ASP A 218 19.94 -4.73 0.36
CA ASP A 218 20.86 -5.75 -0.16
C ASP A 218 20.14 -6.87 -0.94
N PHE A 219 18.89 -7.16 -0.58
CA PHE A 219 18.06 -8.13 -1.31
C PHE A 219 17.59 -7.63 -2.68
N GLU A 220 17.54 -6.31 -2.88
CA GLU A 220 17.07 -5.67 -4.12
C GLU A 220 18.21 -5.40 -5.12
N ARG A 221 19.45 -5.62 -4.73
CA ARG A 221 20.64 -5.50 -5.58
C ARG A 221 20.98 -6.82 -6.28
#